data_235a805cdc8ef95a7bbe0cc14cfe0ae8
#
_entry.id   235a805cdc8ef95a7bbe0cc14cfe0ae8
#
_cell.length_a   1.000
_cell.length_b   1.000
_cell.length_c   1.000
_cell.angle_alpha   90.00
_cell.angle_beta   90.00
_cell.angle_gamma   90.00
#
_symmetry.space_group_name_H-M   'P 1'
#
loop_
_entity.id
_entity.type
_entity.pdbx_description
1 polymer ?
#
loop_
_entity_poly.entity_id
_entity_poly.type
_entity_poly.pdbx_seq_one_letter_code
_entity_poly.pdbx_strand_id
1 'polypeptide(L)'
;MKKIQRICIVAAATSATLLAGGLAQAQQGNMSFFVTSAGSGKGADLGGLEGADKICQSLAQAAGAGGKTWHAYLSTQGANGVNARDRIGKGPWTNAKGVVIAKDVAELHGTNNLTKQTALTEKGAVVNGSGDTPNTHDILTGSQPDGTKFPDTPDMTCGNWTKSGAGAAMVGHHNRAGLDDSAAAKSWNSSHPTRGPDGGCSQNDLKSTGGAGLLYCFAAN
;
A
#
# COMPACT_ATOMS: atom_id res chain seq x y z
N MET A 1 8.35 45.53 63.74
CA MET A 1 8.75 45.32 62.34
C MET A 1 8.68 43.81 62.07
N LYS A 2 7.60 43.34 61.40
CA LYS A 2 7.38 41.91 61.08
C LYS A 2 7.84 41.65 59.63
N LYS A 3 8.84 40.78 59.44
CA LYS A 3 9.29 40.32 58.14
C LYS A 3 8.31 39.24 57.61
N ILE A 4 7.71 39.49 56.47
CA ILE A 4 6.85 38.51 55.75
C ILE A 4 7.79 37.73 54.81
N GLN A 5 7.95 36.43 55.07
CA GLN A 5 8.64 35.48 54.20
C GLN A 5 7.65 35.05 53.10
N ARG A 6 7.98 35.34 51.83
CA ARG A 6 7.27 34.84 50.67
C ARG A 6 7.79 33.46 50.30
N ILE A 7 6.98 32.45 50.42
CA ILE A 7 7.26 31.10 49.95
C ILE A 7 6.92 31.04 48.46
N CYS A 8 7.91 30.85 47.61
CA CYS A 8 7.73 30.51 46.18
C CYS A 8 7.38 29.05 46.05
N ILE A 9 6.14 28.73 45.66
CA ILE A 9 5.75 27.38 45.24
C ILE A 9 6.13 27.25 43.78
N VAL A 10 7.15 26.46 43.47
CA VAL A 10 7.50 26.03 42.12
C VAL A 10 6.62 24.81 41.82
N ALA A 11 5.61 24.99 40.99
CA ALA A 11 4.79 23.89 40.48
C ALA A 11 5.61 23.12 39.43
N ALA A 12 5.94 21.88 39.72
CA ALA A 12 6.51 20.95 38.77
C ALA A 12 5.43 20.47 37.78
N ALA A 13 5.48 21.02 36.59
CA ALA A 13 4.68 20.54 35.46
C ALA A 13 5.63 19.81 34.48
N THR A 14 5.93 18.54 34.75
CA THR A 14 6.65 17.69 33.81
C THR A 14 6.13 16.25 33.94
N SER A 15 5.60 15.68 32.87
CA SER A 15 5.60 14.23 32.55
C SER A 15 4.31 13.68 31.93
N ALA A 16 3.69 14.37 30.95
CA ALA A 16 2.57 13.76 30.19
C ALA A 16 2.85 13.52 28.69
N THR A 17 3.99 13.99 28.16
CA THR A 17 4.26 13.97 26.71
C THR A 17 5.05 12.76 26.21
N LEU A 18 5.65 11.95 27.08
CA LEU A 18 6.52 10.82 26.68
C LEU A 18 5.77 9.51 26.39
N LEU A 19 4.55 9.32 26.90
CA LEU A 19 3.80 8.08 26.73
C LEU A 19 3.10 7.94 25.36
N ALA A 20 2.66 9.05 24.76
CA ALA A 20 1.96 9.02 23.49
C ALA A 20 2.91 8.67 22.30
N GLY A 21 4.15 9.14 22.35
CA GLY A 21 5.16 8.82 21.31
C GLY A 21 5.58 7.35 21.32
N GLY A 22 5.67 6.72 22.49
CA GLY A 22 6.05 5.32 22.63
C GLY A 22 5.00 4.34 22.10
N LEU A 23 3.72 4.65 22.28
CA LEU A 23 2.62 3.80 21.78
C LEU A 23 2.50 3.86 20.26
N ALA A 24 2.68 5.04 19.65
CA ALA A 24 2.65 5.19 18.19
C ALA A 24 3.79 4.42 17.51
N GLN A 25 5.01 4.46 18.06
CA GLN A 25 6.15 3.69 17.56
C GLN A 25 5.97 2.18 17.74
N ALA A 26 5.41 1.73 18.86
CA ALA A 26 5.14 0.31 19.09
C ALA A 26 4.08 -0.24 18.12
N GLN A 27 3.07 0.55 17.77
CA GLN A 27 2.06 0.19 16.77
C GLN A 27 2.65 0.10 15.36
N GLN A 28 3.51 1.03 14.97
CA GLN A 28 4.22 1.00 13.68
C GLN A 28 5.19 -0.18 13.58
N GLY A 29 5.87 -0.56 14.66
CA GLY A 29 6.72 -1.74 14.72
C GLY A 29 5.98 -3.06 14.45
N ASN A 30 4.70 -3.11 14.76
CA ASN A 30 3.83 -4.28 14.50
C ASN A 30 3.17 -4.25 13.11
N MET A 31 3.24 -3.12 12.39
CA MET A 31 2.73 -3.01 11.04
C MET A 31 3.34 -4.08 10.14
N SER A 32 2.51 -4.74 9.34
CA SER A 32 2.93 -5.72 8.34
C SER A 32 2.20 -5.57 7.00
N PHE A 33 1.38 -4.51 6.86
CA PHE A 33 0.69 -4.12 5.63
C PHE A 33 0.55 -2.60 5.56
N PHE A 34 0.73 -2.04 4.36
CA PHE A 34 0.35 -0.67 4.03
C PHE A 34 0.16 -0.48 2.52
N VAL A 35 -0.50 0.62 2.14
CA VAL A 35 -0.46 1.17 0.78
C VAL A 35 0.60 2.25 0.73
N THR A 36 1.45 2.29 -0.29
CA THR A 36 2.50 3.30 -0.37
C THR A 36 1.92 4.71 -0.45
N SER A 37 2.51 5.67 0.27
CA SER A 37 2.12 7.09 0.21
C SER A 37 2.59 7.77 -1.08
N ALA A 38 3.50 7.14 -1.83
CA ALA A 38 4.02 7.61 -3.11
C ALA A 38 4.37 6.43 -4.01
N GLY A 39 4.25 6.62 -5.33
CA GLY A 39 4.76 5.70 -6.34
C GLY A 39 6.19 6.05 -6.75
N SER A 40 6.71 5.38 -7.80
CA SER A 40 8.04 5.66 -8.38
C SER A 40 8.16 7.05 -9.02
N GLY A 41 7.03 7.69 -9.37
CA GLY A 41 6.97 8.89 -10.18
C GLY A 41 7.22 8.65 -11.69
N LYS A 42 7.49 7.39 -12.07
CA LYS A 42 7.76 6.95 -13.45
C LYS A 42 6.66 6.01 -13.97
N GLY A 43 5.42 6.20 -13.51
CA GLY A 43 4.32 5.31 -13.87
C GLY A 43 4.54 3.90 -13.33
N ALA A 44 4.34 2.90 -14.18
CA ALA A 44 4.55 1.49 -13.85
C ALA A 44 6.00 1.00 -14.03
N ASP A 45 6.95 1.88 -14.41
CA ASP A 45 8.38 1.58 -14.33
C ASP A 45 8.84 1.70 -12.87
N LEU A 46 8.91 0.57 -12.22
CA LEU A 46 9.32 0.41 -10.82
C LEU A 46 10.78 -0.08 -10.71
N GLY A 47 11.43 -0.39 -11.84
CA GLY A 47 12.70 -1.12 -11.86
C GLY A 47 12.52 -2.62 -11.57
N GLY A 48 11.42 -3.20 -12.05
CA GLY A 48 11.03 -4.59 -11.79
C GLY A 48 10.56 -4.84 -10.36
N LEU A 49 10.47 -6.11 -9.97
CA LEU A 49 10.06 -6.50 -8.61
C LEU A 49 11.04 -6.00 -7.55
N GLU A 50 12.33 -6.07 -7.84
CA GLU A 50 13.36 -5.61 -6.90
C GLU A 50 13.23 -4.11 -6.58
N GLY A 51 12.98 -3.29 -7.61
CA GLY A 51 12.75 -1.85 -7.41
C GLY A 51 11.45 -1.57 -6.64
N ALA A 52 10.39 -2.31 -6.90
CA ALA A 52 9.12 -2.21 -6.16
C ALA A 52 9.31 -2.59 -4.68
N ASP A 53 10.04 -3.67 -4.39
CA ASP A 53 10.34 -4.11 -3.02
C ASP A 53 11.20 -3.07 -2.28
N LYS A 54 12.16 -2.43 -2.97
CA LYS A 54 12.94 -1.31 -2.40
C LYS A 54 12.06 -0.10 -2.04
N ILE A 55 11.04 0.21 -2.84
CA ILE A 55 10.06 1.26 -2.50
C ILE A 55 9.34 0.89 -1.18
N CYS A 56 8.79 -0.33 -1.10
CA CYS A 56 8.13 -0.81 0.11
C CYS A 56 9.05 -0.78 1.34
N GLN A 57 10.28 -1.32 1.20
CA GLN A 57 11.26 -1.38 2.28
C GLN A 57 11.66 0.02 2.78
N SER A 58 11.88 0.96 1.85
CA SER A 58 12.29 2.33 2.20
C SER A 58 11.19 3.09 2.94
N LEU A 59 9.93 2.96 2.50
CA LEU A 59 8.78 3.58 3.15
C LEU A 59 8.52 2.97 4.53
N ALA A 60 8.61 1.64 4.65
CA ALA A 60 8.51 0.95 5.93
C ALA A 60 9.61 1.39 6.91
N GLN A 61 10.85 1.53 6.43
CA GLN A 61 11.97 2.01 7.25
C GLN A 61 11.75 3.44 7.73
N ALA A 62 11.29 4.33 6.84
CA ALA A 62 10.98 5.72 7.20
C ALA A 62 9.83 5.83 8.22
N ALA A 63 8.94 4.84 8.28
CA ALA A 63 7.85 4.73 9.24
C ALA A 63 8.21 3.94 10.52
N GLY A 64 9.47 3.52 10.71
CA GLY A 64 9.90 2.77 11.88
C GLY A 64 9.59 1.27 11.86
N ALA A 65 9.16 0.72 10.71
CA ALA A 65 8.85 -0.70 10.50
C ALA A 65 9.90 -1.42 9.61
N GLY A 66 11.09 -0.86 9.48
CA GLY A 66 12.15 -1.37 8.59
C GLY A 66 12.82 -2.68 9.03
N GLY A 67 12.54 -3.18 10.23
CA GLY A 67 13.10 -4.43 10.74
C GLY A 67 12.51 -5.71 10.11
N LYS A 68 11.51 -5.58 9.25
CA LYS A 68 10.90 -6.67 8.48
C LYS A 68 11.34 -6.62 7.03
N THR A 69 11.23 -7.75 6.32
CA THR A 69 11.41 -7.81 4.87
C THR A 69 10.09 -7.46 4.18
N TRP A 70 10.10 -6.42 3.36
CA TRP A 70 8.89 -5.92 2.71
C TRP A 70 8.88 -6.22 1.22
N HIS A 71 7.79 -6.80 0.75
CA HIS A 71 7.56 -7.05 -0.66
C HIS A 71 6.32 -6.32 -1.17
N ALA A 72 6.41 -5.82 -2.40
CA ALA A 72 5.26 -5.33 -3.13
C ALA A 72 4.38 -6.51 -3.59
N TYR A 73 3.06 -6.37 -3.46
CA TYR A 73 2.09 -7.33 -3.98
C TYR A 73 1.96 -7.15 -5.50
N LEU A 74 2.85 -7.77 -6.22
CA LEU A 74 2.94 -7.68 -7.68
C LEU A 74 3.18 -9.06 -8.28
N SER A 75 2.40 -9.42 -9.31
CA SER A 75 2.71 -10.56 -10.18
C SER A 75 3.60 -10.12 -11.35
N THR A 76 4.29 -11.08 -11.95
CA THR A 76 4.98 -10.93 -13.24
C THR A 76 4.52 -12.02 -14.20
N GLN A 77 4.71 -11.82 -15.50
CA GLN A 77 4.34 -12.75 -16.56
C GLN A 77 5.58 -13.38 -17.22
N GLY A 78 5.37 -14.35 -18.08
CA GLY A 78 6.44 -15.10 -18.76
C GLY A 78 6.77 -16.44 -18.08
N ALA A 79 7.71 -17.18 -18.67
CA ALA A 79 8.09 -18.53 -18.21
C ALA A 79 8.54 -18.56 -16.74
N ASN A 80 9.22 -17.49 -16.28
CA ASN A 80 9.67 -17.32 -14.89
C ASN A 80 8.76 -16.34 -14.12
N GLY A 81 7.53 -16.12 -14.57
CA GLY A 81 6.58 -15.25 -13.92
C GLY A 81 6.20 -15.76 -12.53
N VAL A 82 6.02 -14.83 -11.58
CA VAL A 82 5.68 -15.12 -10.19
C VAL A 82 4.29 -14.64 -9.85
N ASN A 83 3.64 -15.30 -8.92
CA ASN A 83 2.35 -14.89 -8.37
C ASN A 83 2.57 -13.89 -7.23
N ALA A 84 1.79 -12.82 -7.17
CA ALA A 84 1.85 -11.86 -6.06
C ALA A 84 1.61 -12.52 -4.70
N ARG A 85 0.64 -13.45 -4.63
CA ARG A 85 0.28 -14.19 -3.42
C ARG A 85 1.43 -14.98 -2.79
N ASP A 86 2.38 -15.43 -3.60
CA ASP A 86 3.50 -16.27 -3.15
C ASP A 86 4.68 -15.45 -2.62
N ARG A 87 4.64 -14.11 -2.80
CA ARG A 87 5.71 -13.19 -2.41
C ARG A 87 5.56 -12.57 -1.02
N ILE A 88 4.34 -12.55 -0.50
CA ILE A 88 3.94 -11.71 0.64
C ILE A 88 4.00 -12.41 1.99
N GLY A 89 4.51 -13.64 2.07
CA GLY A 89 4.52 -14.42 3.31
C GLY A 89 3.17 -15.07 3.62
N LYS A 90 2.91 -15.35 4.90
CA LYS A 90 1.76 -16.16 5.33
C LYS A 90 0.73 -15.38 6.16
N GLY A 91 1.05 -14.16 6.60
CA GLY A 91 0.21 -13.37 7.50
C GLY A 91 0.43 -13.74 9.00
N PRO A 92 -0.36 -13.23 9.95
CA PRO A 92 -1.37 -12.21 9.70
C PRO A 92 -0.78 -10.84 9.30
N TRP A 93 -1.53 -10.06 8.55
CA TRP A 93 -1.11 -8.71 8.15
C TRP A 93 -1.93 -7.64 8.84
N THR A 94 -1.24 -6.67 9.40
CA THR A 94 -1.80 -5.61 10.25
C THR A 94 -1.36 -4.25 9.72
N ASN A 95 -2.29 -3.30 9.60
CA ASN A 95 -1.97 -1.95 9.17
C ASN A 95 -1.31 -1.10 10.27
N ALA A 96 -0.93 0.14 9.94
CA ALA A 96 -0.26 1.07 10.86
C ALA A 96 -1.06 1.44 12.12
N LYS A 97 -2.37 1.14 12.17
CA LYS A 97 -3.24 1.36 13.34
C LYS A 97 -3.56 0.07 14.12
N GLY A 98 -2.87 -1.04 13.80
CA GLY A 98 -3.07 -2.30 14.49
C GLY A 98 -4.31 -3.08 14.03
N VAL A 99 -4.96 -2.68 12.93
CA VAL A 99 -6.12 -3.38 12.38
C VAL A 99 -5.64 -4.53 11.49
N VAL A 100 -6.12 -5.74 11.75
CA VAL A 100 -5.83 -6.91 10.92
C VAL A 100 -6.55 -6.78 9.57
N ILE A 101 -5.79 -6.89 8.48
CA ILE A 101 -6.28 -6.87 7.10
C ILE A 101 -6.71 -8.27 6.65
N ALA A 102 -5.91 -9.26 6.97
CA ALA A 102 -6.20 -10.68 6.75
C ALA A 102 -5.30 -11.53 7.65
N LYS A 103 -5.78 -12.70 8.06
CA LYS A 103 -5.04 -13.64 8.90
C LYS A 103 -4.04 -14.45 8.11
N ASP A 104 -4.38 -14.74 6.86
CA ASP A 104 -3.59 -15.58 5.96
C ASP A 104 -3.89 -15.27 4.48
N VAL A 105 -3.20 -15.96 3.58
CA VAL A 105 -3.35 -15.79 2.12
C VAL A 105 -4.75 -16.14 1.63
N ALA A 106 -5.43 -17.12 2.24
CA ALA A 106 -6.78 -17.53 1.83
C ALA A 106 -7.80 -16.45 2.21
N GLU A 107 -7.73 -15.91 3.43
CA GLU A 107 -8.59 -14.80 3.84
C GLU A 107 -8.30 -13.53 3.04
N LEU A 108 -7.03 -13.24 2.70
CA LEU A 108 -6.66 -12.08 1.88
C LEU A 108 -7.33 -12.10 0.50
N HIS A 109 -7.43 -13.27 -0.14
CA HIS A 109 -8.08 -13.44 -1.45
C HIS A 109 -9.55 -13.83 -1.36
N GLY A 110 -10.09 -13.97 -0.15
CA GLY A 110 -11.50 -14.21 0.14
C GLY A 110 -12.16 -13.02 0.83
N THR A 111 -12.52 -13.19 2.09
CA THR A 111 -13.22 -12.18 2.91
C THR A 111 -12.22 -11.39 3.75
N ASN A 112 -11.42 -10.55 3.14
CA ASN A 112 -10.47 -9.70 3.82
C ASN A 112 -11.11 -8.39 4.32
N ASN A 113 -10.39 -7.67 5.20
CA ASN A 113 -10.80 -6.40 5.79
C ASN A 113 -10.13 -5.19 5.09
N LEU A 114 -9.87 -5.29 3.78
CA LEU A 114 -9.27 -4.21 3.00
C LEU A 114 -10.37 -3.29 2.47
N THR A 115 -10.43 -2.07 3.00
CA THR A 115 -11.41 -1.02 2.70
C THR A 115 -10.71 0.34 2.66
N LYS A 116 -11.41 1.41 2.25
CA LYS A 116 -10.87 2.77 2.31
C LYS A 116 -10.33 3.15 3.70
N GLN A 117 -10.96 2.66 4.78
CA GLN A 117 -10.59 3.00 6.16
C GLN A 117 -9.41 2.18 6.70
N THR A 118 -9.14 1.01 6.10
CA THR A 118 -8.12 0.08 6.57
C THR A 118 -6.90 0.01 5.65
N ALA A 119 -7.05 0.37 4.36
CA ALA A 119 -5.96 0.51 3.40
C ALA A 119 -5.20 1.82 3.66
N LEU A 120 -4.42 1.83 4.75
CA LEU A 120 -3.69 3.00 5.20
C LEU A 120 -2.29 3.03 4.61
N THR A 121 -1.72 4.23 4.54
CA THR A 121 -0.30 4.41 4.20
C THR A 121 0.60 3.89 5.33
N GLU A 122 1.91 3.80 5.07
CA GLU A 122 2.93 3.46 6.07
C GLU A 122 2.92 4.40 7.27
N LYS A 123 2.35 5.61 7.12
CA LYS A 123 2.19 6.62 8.19
C LYS A 123 0.82 6.59 8.86
N GLY A 124 -0.05 5.64 8.48
CA GLY A 124 -1.40 5.52 9.02
C GLY A 124 -2.40 6.54 8.48
N ALA A 125 -2.07 7.23 7.38
CA ALA A 125 -2.99 8.12 6.69
C ALA A 125 -3.92 7.33 5.77
N VAL A 126 -5.15 7.81 5.60
CA VAL A 126 -6.10 7.26 4.63
C VAL A 126 -5.63 7.61 3.21
N VAL A 127 -5.66 6.62 2.31
CA VAL A 127 -5.40 6.82 0.88
C VAL A 127 -6.66 7.34 0.21
N ASN A 128 -6.52 8.33 -0.67
CA ASN A 128 -7.64 8.87 -1.43
C ASN A 128 -8.29 7.77 -2.29
N GLY A 129 -9.60 7.72 -2.26
CA GLY A 129 -10.40 6.77 -3.01
C GLY A 129 -11.17 7.41 -4.16
N SER A 130 -12.04 6.63 -4.80
CA SER A 130 -13.00 7.14 -5.77
C SER A 130 -13.87 8.20 -5.11
N GLY A 131 -14.02 9.36 -5.77
CA GLY A 131 -14.72 10.53 -5.24
C GLY A 131 -13.86 11.54 -4.48
N ASP A 132 -12.61 11.20 -4.13
CA ASP A 132 -11.65 12.16 -3.56
C ASP A 132 -10.85 12.86 -4.67
N THR A 133 -10.20 13.99 -4.33
CA THR A 133 -9.32 14.74 -5.24
C THR A 133 -7.93 14.88 -4.62
N PRO A 134 -6.87 14.36 -5.26
CA PRO A 134 -6.90 13.49 -6.46
C PRO A 134 -7.46 12.10 -6.12
N ASN A 135 -8.11 11.46 -7.12
CA ASN A 135 -8.45 10.04 -7.01
C ASN A 135 -7.16 9.20 -7.17
N THR A 136 -6.90 8.30 -6.22
CA THR A 136 -5.71 7.43 -6.22
C THR A 136 -6.07 6.01 -5.79
N HIS A 137 -7.30 5.55 -6.13
CA HIS A 137 -7.80 4.26 -5.65
C HIS A 137 -7.23 3.05 -6.38
N ASP A 138 -6.69 3.24 -7.59
CA ASP A 138 -6.06 2.19 -8.38
C ASP A 138 -4.68 1.88 -7.83
N ILE A 139 -4.47 0.67 -7.37
CA ILE A 139 -3.20 0.15 -6.88
C ILE A 139 -2.67 -0.88 -7.88
N LEU A 140 -1.41 -0.77 -8.28
CA LEU A 140 -0.76 -1.71 -9.20
C LEU A 140 -0.65 -3.09 -8.58
N THR A 141 -1.02 -4.14 -9.33
CA THR A 141 -0.96 -5.54 -8.85
C THR A 141 -0.49 -6.54 -9.91
N GLY A 142 -0.92 -6.39 -11.16
CA GLY A 142 -0.67 -7.36 -12.23
C GLY A 142 -1.21 -8.75 -11.94
N SER A 143 -2.21 -8.87 -11.07
CA SER A 143 -2.67 -10.14 -10.51
C SER A 143 -4.10 -10.45 -10.87
N GLN A 144 -4.42 -11.75 -11.01
CA GLN A 144 -5.78 -12.27 -11.02
C GLN A 144 -6.42 -12.14 -9.62
N PRO A 145 -7.76 -12.30 -9.49
CA PRO A 145 -8.44 -12.14 -8.20
C PRO A 145 -7.90 -13.04 -7.08
N ASP A 146 -7.42 -14.24 -7.41
CA ASP A 146 -6.83 -15.19 -6.46
C ASP A 146 -5.35 -14.92 -6.15
N GLY A 147 -4.76 -13.85 -6.72
CA GLY A 147 -3.36 -13.45 -6.52
C GLY A 147 -2.36 -14.18 -7.40
N THR A 148 -2.82 -15.01 -8.35
CA THR A 148 -1.95 -15.64 -9.34
C THR A 148 -1.62 -14.68 -10.48
N LYS A 149 -0.57 -14.98 -11.23
CA LYS A 149 -0.19 -14.23 -12.43
C LYS A 149 -1.19 -14.45 -13.56
N PHE A 150 -1.35 -13.47 -14.44
CA PHE A 150 -2.05 -13.65 -15.70
C PHE A 150 -1.27 -14.56 -16.66
N PRO A 151 -1.95 -15.16 -17.69
CA PRO A 151 -1.27 -15.73 -18.85
C PRO A 151 -0.30 -14.72 -19.49
N ASP A 152 0.66 -15.20 -20.27
CA ASP A 152 1.74 -14.36 -20.78
C ASP A 152 1.27 -13.27 -21.78
N THR A 153 0.07 -13.40 -22.30
CA THR A 153 -0.56 -12.42 -23.19
C THR A 153 -2.03 -12.26 -22.85
N PRO A 154 -2.58 -11.03 -22.87
CA PRO A 154 -1.89 -9.75 -23.03
C PRO A 154 -1.01 -9.37 -21.83
N ASP A 155 -0.05 -8.44 -22.05
CA ASP A 155 0.76 -7.88 -20.95
C ASP A 155 -0.12 -7.12 -19.96
N MET A 156 -0.13 -7.55 -18.70
CA MET A 156 -0.88 -6.97 -17.58
C MET A 156 0.03 -6.46 -16.46
N THR A 157 1.31 -6.27 -16.77
CA THR A 157 2.36 -5.95 -15.81
C THR A 157 3.27 -4.80 -16.27
N CYS A 158 2.92 -4.11 -17.37
CA CYS A 158 3.79 -3.10 -17.97
C CYS A 158 5.23 -3.63 -18.18
N GLY A 159 5.34 -4.80 -18.82
CA GLY A 159 6.63 -5.45 -19.09
C GLY A 159 7.35 -5.87 -17.81
N ASN A 160 6.62 -6.48 -16.88
CA ASN A 160 7.13 -6.87 -15.57
C ASN A 160 7.71 -5.68 -14.78
N TRP A 161 6.97 -4.55 -14.79
CA TRP A 161 7.24 -3.33 -14.01
C TRP A 161 8.49 -2.58 -14.46
N THR A 162 8.77 -2.60 -15.78
CA THR A 162 9.93 -1.94 -16.38
C THR A 162 9.56 -0.94 -17.48
N LYS A 163 8.25 -0.70 -17.71
CA LYS A 163 7.76 0.22 -18.74
C LYS A 163 6.98 1.39 -18.15
N SER A 164 7.16 2.56 -18.76
CA SER A 164 6.43 3.79 -18.44
C SER A 164 5.75 4.40 -19.68
N GLY A 165 5.41 3.59 -20.68
CA GLY A 165 4.77 4.00 -21.94
C GLY A 165 3.72 2.98 -22.35
N ALA A 166 3.86 2.42 -23.56
CA ALA A 166 2.93 1.44 -24.11
C ALA A 166 2.89 0.14 -23.29
N GLY A 167 1.68 -0.40 -23.07
CA GLY A 167 1.39 -1.60 -22.31
C GLY A 167 0.16 -1.42 -21.42
N ALA A 168 -0.05 -2.35 -20.51
CA ALA A 168 -1.09 -2.26 -19.50
C ALA A 168 -0.61 -2.94 -18.20
N ALA A 169 -1.16 -2.52 -17.08
CA ALA A 169 -1.04 -3.20 -15.80
C ALA A 169 -2.43 -3.44 -15.21
N MET A 170 -2.67 -4.62 -14.64
CA MET A 170 -3.86 -4.84 -13.82
C MET A 170 -3.74 -4.03 -12.53
N VAL A 171 -4.83 -3.36 -12.16
CA VAL A 171 -4.97 -2.63 -10.89
C VAL A 171 -6.11 -3.18 -10.06
N GLY A 172 -6.08 -2.87 -8.76
CA GLY A 172 -7.18 -3.12 -7.85
C GLY A 172 -7.59 -1.87 -7.11
N HIS A 173 -8.85 -1.82 -6.67
CA HIS A 173 -9.45 -0.69 -5.96
C HIS A 173 -9.36 -0.88 -4.45
N HIS A 174 -8.43 -0.20 -3.79
CA HIS A 174 -8.25 -0.33 -2.33
C HIS A 174 -9.50 0.04 -1.53
N ASN A 175 -10.35 0.90 -2.07
CA ASN A 175 -11.58 1.37 -1.42
C ASN A 175 -12.83 0.56 -1.80
N ARG A 176 -12.69 -0.53 -2.59
CA ARG A 176 -13.79 -1.38 -3.04
C ARG A 176 -14.90 -0.65 -3.80
N ALA A 177 -14.58 0.45 -4.48
CA ALA A 177 -15.51 1.25 -5.26
C ALA A 177 -15.02 1.40 -6.69
N GLY A 178 -15.92 1.28 -7.66
CA GLY A 178 -15.66 1.44 -9.09
C GLY A 178 -16.85 2.09 -9.79
N LEU A 179 -16.93 1.93 -11.09
CA LEU A 179 -18.00 2.53 -11.92
C LEU A 179 -19.35 1.84 -11.74
N ASP A 180 -19.37 0.62 -11.24
CA ASP A 180 -20.55 -0.20 -11.00
C ASP A 180 -20.38 -1.10 -9.77
N ASP A 181 -21.36 -1.95 -9.51
CA ASP A 181 -21.39 -2.88 -8.37
C ASP A 181 -20.85 -4.28 -8.68
N SER A 182 -20.20 -4.47 -9.83
CA SER A 182 -19.62 -5.75 -10.20
C SER A 182 -18.52 -6.21 -9.24
N ALA A 183 -18.26 -7.51 -9.22
CA ALA A 183 -17.16 -8.08 -8.43
C ALA A 183 -15.80 -7.54 -8.88
N ALA A 184 -15.63 -7.29 -10.18
CA ALA A 184 -14.42 -6.66 -10.72
C ALA A 184 -14.25 -5.24 -10.22
N ALA A 185 -15.27 -4.38 -10.33
CA ALA A 185 -15.23 -3.00 -9.85
C ALA A 185 -14.95 -2.89 -8.32
N LYS A 186 -15.31 -3.93 -7.55
CA LYS A 186 -15.06 -4.03 -6.10
C LYS A 186 -13.81 -4.85 -5.74
N SER A 187 -13.04 -5.32 -6.73
CA SER A 187 -11.85 -6.11 -6.47
C SER A 187 -10.70 -5.24 -5.96
N TRP A 188 -10.12 -5.62 -4.83
CA TRP A 188 -8.98 -4.89 -4.26
C TRP A 188 -7.69 -5.10 -5.05
N ASN A 189 -7.58 -6.20 -5.83
CA ASN A 189 -6.35 -6.59 -6.51
C ASN A 189 -6.49 -6.86 -8.02
N SER A 190 -7.73 -6.95 -8.56
CA SER A 190 -7.94 -7.31 -9.97
C SER A 190 -9.22 -6.67 -10.51
N SER A 191 -9.21 -5.35 -10.66
CA SER A 191 -10.39 -4.59 -11.09
C SER A 191 -10.43 -4.38 -12.60
N HIS A 192 -9.43 -3.70 -13.16
CA HIS A 192 -9.31 -3.42 -14.58
C HIS A 192 -7.85 -3.19 -14.99
N PRO A 193 -7.50 -3.34 -16.28
CA PRO A 193 -6.21 -2.91 -16.79
C PRO A 193 -6.13 -1.39 -16.87
N THR A 194 -4.92 -0.84 -16.70
CA THR A 194 -4.64 0.56 -16.99
C THR A 194 -4.75 0.85 -18.49
N ARG A 195 -5.03 2.10 -18.84
CA ARG A 195 -5.17 2.58 -20.21
C ARG A 195 -4.90 4.08 -20.27
N GLY A 196 -4.59 4.60 -21.43
CA GLY A 196 -4.44 6.04 -21.65
C GLY A 196 -3.79 6.35 -22.98
N PRO A 197 -3.64 7.64 -23.32
CA PRO A 197 -3.13 8.09 -24.61
C PRO A 197 -1.66 7.69 -24.85
N ASP A 198 -0.88 7.51 -23.77
CA ASP A 198 0.52 7.09 -23.85
C ASP A 198 0.69 5.56 -23.82
N GLY A 199 -0.43 4.81 -23.80
CA GLY A 199 -0.47 3.36 -23.91
C GLY A 199 -0.80 2.61 -22.62
N GLY A 200 -0.89 3.27 -21.44
CA GLY A 200 -1.39 2.71 -20.21
C GLY A 200 -0.38 2.51 -19.07
N CYS A 201 0.93 2.66 -19.31
CA CYS A 201 1.96 2.47 -18.28
C CYS A 201 2.61 3.77 -17.81
N SER A 202 2.34 4.92 -18.46
CA SER A 202 2.91 6.21 -18.07
C SER A 202 2.28 6.72 -16.76
N GLN A 203 2.98 7.61 -16.06
CA GLN A 203 2.43 8.26 -14.87
C GLN A 203 1.13 9.01 -15.14
N ASN A 204 0.99 9.59 -16.35
CA ASN A 204 -0.22 10.30 -16.76
C ASN A 204 -1.36 9.32 -17.02
N ASP A 205 -1.08 8.18 -17.67
CA ASP A 205 -2.09 7.13 -17.90
C ASP A 205 -2.62 6.58 -16.58
N LEU A 206 -1.73 6.28 -15.62
CA LEU A 206 -2.15 5.81 -14.30
C LEU A 206 -3.06 6.83 -13.60
N LYS A 207 -2.72 8.13 -13.68
CA LYS A 207 -3.57 9.20 -13.11
C LYS A 207 -4.91 9.32 -13.83
N SER A 208 -4.96 9.08 -15.13
CA SER A 208 -6.18 9.19 -15.93
C SER A 208 -7.21 8.11 -15.59
N THR A 209 -6.78 6.97 -15.06
CA THR A 209 -7.67 5.88 -14.63
C THR A 209 -7.99 5.89 -13.13
N GLY A 210 -7.42 6.82 -12.36
CA GLY A 210 -7.69 6.93 -10.92
C GLY A 210 -6.57 6.36 -10.04
N GLY A 211 -5.36 6.24 -10.59
CA GLY A 211 -4.18 5.76 -9.87
C GLY A 211 -3.10 6.82 -9.68
N ALA A 212 -2.02 6.43 -9.03
CA ALA A 212 -0.82 7.25 -8.86
C ALA A 212 0.47 6.40 -8.92
N GLY A 213 0.37 5.13 -9.33
CA GLY A 213 1.47 4.18 -9.28
C GLY A 213 1.76 3.68 -7.86
N LEU A 214 0.74 3.64 -7.00
CA LEU A 214 0.84 3.15 -5.63
C LEU A 214 0.88 1.62 -5.60
N LEU A 215 1.44 1.08 -4.52
CA LEU A 215 1.64 -0.35 -4.28
C LEU A 215 1.01 -0.78 -2.95
N TYR A 216 0.56 -2.03 -2.88
CA TYR A 216 0.37 -2.71 -1.61
C TYR A 216 1.69 -3.31 -1.16
N CYS A 217 2.09 -3.05 0.07
CA CYS A 217 3.31 -3.58 0.67
C CYS A 217 2.95 -4.53 1.82
N PHE A 218 3.58 -5.69 1.83
CA PHE A 218 3.38 -6.72 2.83
C PHE A 218 4.72 -7.14 3.43
N ALA A 219 4.75 -7.35 4.74
CA ALA A 219 5.88 -8.00 5.38
C ALA A 219 5.82 -9.51 5.10
N ALA A 220 6.90 -10.06 4.55
CA ALA A 220 6.99 -11.45 4.13
C ALA A 220 7.43 -12.42 5.25
N ASN A 221 7.86 -11.89 6.39
CA ASN A 221 8.35 -12.63 7.57
C ASN A 221 7.69 -12.15 8.87
#